data_e1454ef70bef3145082222f94602885f
#
_entry.id   e1454ef70bef3145082222f94602885f
#
_cell.length_a   1.000
_cell.length_b   1.000
_cell.length_c   1.000
_cell.angle_alpha   90.00
_cell.angle_beta   90.00
_cell.angle_gamma   90.00
#
_symmetry.space_group_name_H-M   'P 1'
#
loop_
_entity.id
_entity.type
_entity.pdbx_description
1 polymer ?
#
loop_
_entity_poly.entity_id
_entity_poly.type
_entity_poly.pdbx_seq_one_letter_code
_entity_poly.pdbx_strand_id
1 'polypeptide(L)'
;MLSVPKHGWVNLSIGNWTDRASYLTDVPNDLLDALIEKMNNWKPVCISFDAEGWEYILVVDSFDIHVIESKDDHKLYSFDLSARDLAEEVYKDISENLTAWSWWDYNTETEEQR
;
A
#
# COMPACT_ATOMS: atom_id res chain seq x y z
N MET A 1 -8.71 -1.40 -0.80
CA MET A 1 -7.37 -1.08 -0.27
C MET A 1 -6.58 -0.20 -1.24
N LEU A 2 -6.37 -0.63 -2.44
CA LEU A 2 -5.59 0.12 -3.44
C LEU A 2 -6.49 0.68 -4.54
N SER A 3 -6.32 1.96 -4.87
CA SER A 3 -6.98 2.54 -6.05
C SER A 3 -6.27 2.07 -7.33
N VAL A 4 -6.83 2.39 -8.48
CA VAL A 4 -6.13 2.18 -9.75
C VAL A 4 -4.90 3.10 -9.78
N PRO A 5 -3.69 2.56 -9.97
CA PRO A 5 -2.49 3.39 -9.98
C PRO A 5 -2.46 4.26 -11.25
N LYS A 6 -1.96 5.48 -11.08
CA LYS A 6 -1.92 6.45 -12.17
C LYS A 6 -0.76 7.42 -11.99
N HIS A 7 0.07 7.55 -13.02
CA HIS A 7 1.16 8.53 -13.06
C HIS A 7 2.12 8.43 -11.86
N GLY A 8 2.42 7.22 -11.42
CA GLY A 8 3.32 6.99 -10.30
C GLY A 8 2.68 7.19 -8.93
N TRP A 9 1.35 7.26 -8.87
CA TRP A 9 0.60 7.45 -7.62
C TRP A 9 -0.49 6.41 -7.46
N VAL A 10 -0.72 6.02 -6.22
CA VAL A 10 -1.84 5.17 -5.83
C VAL A 10 -2.35 5.64 -4.48
N ASN A 11 -3.65 5.49 -4.24
CA ASN A 11 -4.24 5.75 -2.94
C ASN A 11 -4.42 4.43 -2.19
N LEU A 12 -4.01 4.43 -0.93
CA LEU A 12 -4.27 3.33 -0.01
C LEU A 12 -5.41 3.73 0.92
N SER A 13 -6.38 2.85 1.09
CA SER A 13 -7.54 3.10 1.93
C SER A 13 -7.82 1.91 2.84
N ILE A 14 -7.99 2.18 4.12
CA ILE A 14 -8.39 1.17 5.11
C ILE A 14 -9.45 1.84 5.99
N GLY A 15 -10.66 1.27 5.99
CA GLY A 15 -11.77 1.88 6.72
C GLY A 15 -12.01 3.31 6.23
N ASN A 16 -11.98 4.26 7.15
CA ASN A 16 -12.15 5.68 6.83
C ASN A 16 -10.83 6.45 6.70
N TRP A 17 -9.70 5.73 6.74
CA TRP A 17 -8.39 6.32 6.51
C TRP A 17 -7.99 6.15 5.04
N THR A 18 -7.35 7.17 4.50
CA THR A 18 -6.76 7.10 3.15
C THR A 18 -5.51 7.98 3.11
N ASP A 19 -4.53 7.54 2.33
CA ASP A 19 -3.35 8.33 2.02
C ASP A 19 -2.80 7.87 0.66
N ARG A 20 -1.87 8.65 0.12
CA ARG A 20 -1.28 8.37 -1.18
C ARG A 20 0.10 7.74 -1.01
N ALA A 21 0.53 6.98 -2.00
CA ALA A 21 1.88 6.46 -2.08
C ALA A 21 2.42 6.67 -3.49
N SER A 22 3.70 7.04 -3.59
CA SER A 22 4.36 7.24 -4.87
C SER A 22 5.09 5.98 -5.32
N TYR A 23 5.50 5.95 -6.59
CA TYR A 23 6.28 4.86 -7.16
C TYR A 23 7.67 4.69 -6.51
N LEU A 24 8.10 5.64 -5.67
CA LEU A 24 9.33 5.52 -4.90
C LEU A 24 9.30 4.34 -3.92
N THR A 25 8.10 3.90 -3.53
CA THR A 25 7.89 2.61 -2.89
C THR A 25 7.37 1.63 -3.94
N ASP A 26 7.93 0.44 -4.03
CA ASP A 26 7.39 -0.60 -4.91
C ASP A 26 6.14 -1.20 -4.27
N VAL A 27 5.04 -0.45 -4.31
CA VAL A 27 3.81 -0.74 -3.57
C VAL A 27 3.28 -2.15 -3.82
N PRO A 28 3.08 -2.61 -5.07
CA PRO A 28 2.49 -3.93 -5.27
C PRO A 28 3.39 -5.05 -4.77
N ASN A 29 4.68 -5.00 -5.06
CA ASN A 29 5.59 -6.07 -4.66
C ASN A 29 5.86 -6.04 -3.16
N ASP A 30 6.07 -4.87 -2.57
CA ASP A 30 6.32 -4.75 -1.14
C ASP A 30 5.13 -5.21 -0.31
N LEU A 31 3.91 -4.86 -0.74
CA LEU A 31 2.69 -5.33 -0.08
C LEU A 31 2.53 -6.85 -0.21
N LEU A 32 2.67 -7.39 -1.40
CA LEU A 32 2.51 -8.83 -1.61
C LEU A 32 3.56 -9.63 -0.86
N ASP A 33 4.82 -9.21 -0.89
CA ASP A 33 5.90 -9.89 -0.17
C ASP A 33 5.65 -9.87 1.34
N ALA A 34 5.24 -8.73 1.90
CA ALA A 34 4.97 -8.60 3.33
C ALA A 34 3.77 -9.46 3.75
N LEU A 35 2.72 -9.50 2.94
CA LEU A 35 1.53 -10.29 3.24
C LEU A 35 1.80 -11.80 3.13
N ILE A 36 2.63 -12.22 2.18
CA ILE A 36 3.07 -13.60 2.07
C ILE A 36 3.89 -13.99 3.31
N GLU A 37 4.82 -13.12 3.71
CA GLU A 37 5.61 -13.35 4.92
C GLU A 37 4.71 -13.47 6.16
N LYS A 38 3.71 -12.60 6.29
CA LYS A 38 2.77 -12.62 7.41
C LYS A 38 1.98 -13.92 7.46
N MET A 39 1.59 -14.47 6.33
CA MET A 39 0.87 -15.73 6.26
C MET A 39 1.71 -16.94 6.71
N ASN A 40 3.03 -16.82 6.65
CA ASN A 40 3.96 -17.89 6.99
C ASN A 40 4.55 -17.77 8.39
N ASN A 41 4.20 -16.75 9.16
CA ASN A 41 4.65 -16.62 10.54
C ASN A 41 3.68 -15.78 11.37
N TRP A 42 3.86 -15.82 12.69
CA TRP A 42 2.97 -15.16 13.64
C TRP A 42 3.37 -13.72 13.98
N LYS A 43 4.52 -13.28 13.49
CA LYS A 43 5.02 -11.94 13.81
C LYS A 43 4.35 -10.90 12.93
N PRO A 44 4.09 -9.70 13.44
CA PRO A 44 3.61 -8.61 12.59
C PRO A 44 4.65 -8.23 11.55
N VAL A 45 4.18 -7.76 10.40
CA VAL A 45 5.04 -7.24 9.33
C VAL A 45 4.80 -5.76 9.15
N CYS A 46 5.82 -5.04 8.70
CA CYS A 46 5.77 -3.60 8.49
C CYS A 46 6.15 -3.26 7.06
N ILE A 47 5.42 -2.33 6.46
CA ILE A 47 5.71 -1.82 5.13
C ILE A 47 5.73 -0.30 5.20
N SER A 48 6.80 0.32 4.68
CA SER A 48 6.92 1.77 4.63
C SER A 48 6.52 2.28 3.26
N PHE A 49 5.79 3.39 3.25
CA PHE A 49 5.36 4.04 2.01
C PHE A 49 5.81 5.50 1.99
N ASP A 50 6.29 5.92 0.83
CA ASP A 50 6.71 7.29 0.59
C ASP A 50 5.60 8.07 -0.11
N ALA A 51 5.12 9.14 0.53
CA ALA A 51 4.10 10.02 -0.03
C ALA A 51 4.70 11.31 -0.59
N GLU A 52 6.03 11.37 -0.74
CA GLU A 52 6.78 12.54 -1.25
C GLU A 52 6.48 13.82 -0.47
N GLY A 53 6.87 13.81 0.78
CA GLY A 53 6.66 14.91 1.72
C GLY A 53 6.44 14.41 3.13
N TRP A 54 5.91 13.20 3.24
CA TRP A 54 5.81 12.47 4.50
C TRP A 54 5.87 10.98 4.19
N GLU A 55 6.01 10.20 5.23
CA GLU A 55 6.03 8.74 5.14
C GLU A 55 4.98 8.17 6.07
N TYR A 56 4.59 6.94 5.82
CA TYR A 56 3.78 6.19 6.76
C TYR A 56 4.15 4.72 6.73
N ILE A 57 3.90 4.05 7.85
CA ILE A 57 4.21 2.64 8.03
C ILE A 57 2.91 1.90 8.26
N LEU A 58 2.70 0.87 7.47
CA LEU A 58 1.59 -0.06 7.65
C LEU A 58 2.10 -1.24 8.47
N VAL A 59 1.49 -1.48 9.62
CA VAL A 59 1.82 -2.61 10.49
C VAL A 59 0.68 -3.60 10.40
N VAL A 60 0.97 -4.79 9.88
CA VAL A 60 -0.05 -5.84 9.69
C VAL A 60 0.17 -6.92 10.74
N ASP A 61 -0.75 -7.02 11.68
CA ASP A 61 -0.82 -8.12 12.63
C ASP A 61 -1.94 -9.09 12.19
N SER A 62 -2.07 -10.22 12.88
CA SER A 62 -3.00 -11.28 12.46
C SER A 62 -4.46 -10.80 12.41
N PHE A 63 -4.88 -9.99 13.37
CA PHE A 63 -6.28 -9.57 13.50
C PHE A 63 -6.50 -8.06 13.46
N ASP A 64 -5.44 -7.29 13.43
CA ASP A 64 -5.53 -5.81 13.38
C ASP A 64 -4.45 -5.23 12.49
N ILE A 65 -4.72 -4.03 12.03
CA ILE A 65 -3.82 -3.28 11.16
C ILE A 65 -3.65 -1.89 11.76
N HIS A 66 -2.42 -1.40 11.76
CA HIS A 66 -2.09 -0.08 12.27
C HIS A 66 -1.38 0.72 11.20
N VAL A 67 -1.63 2.02 11.17
CA VAL A 67 -0.91 2.95 10.29
C VAL A 67 -0.28 4.03 11.16
N ILE A 68 1.02 4.24 10.97
CA ILE A 68 1.75 5.30 11.67
C ILE A 68 2.20 6.30 10.61
N GLU A 69 1.62 7.50 10.64
CA GLU A 69 1.99 8.59 9.73
C GLU A 69 2.99 9.53 10.37
N SER A 70 4.03 9.91 9.64
CA SER A 70 4.98 10.93 10.10
C SER A 70 4.48 12.34 9.88
N LYS A 71 3.36 12.49 9.18
CA LYS A 71 2.71 13.77 8.93
C LYS A 71 2.08 14.30 10.22
N ASP A 72 2.24 15.61 10.49
CA ASP A 72 1.56 16.29 11.59
C ASP A 72 1.69 15.56 12.96
N ASP A 73 2.90 15.42 13.48
CA ASP A 73 3.18 14.87 14.81
C ASP A 73 2.93 13.37 15.00
N HIS A 74 3.16 12.58 13.97
CA HIS A 74 3.13 11.11 14.06
C HIS A 74 1.79 10.56 14.55
N LYS A 75 0.81 10.56 13.69
CA LYS A 75 -0.52 10.01 14.00
C LYS A 75 -0.55 8.49 13.88
N LEU A 76 -1.25 7.86 14.80
CA LEU A 76 -1.50 6.43 14.80
C LEU A 76 -2.97 6.15 14.50
N TYR A 77 -3.21 5.28 13.55
CA TYR A 77 -4.54 4.77 13.21
C TYR A 77 -4.56 3.26 13.42
N SER A 78 -5.68 2.74 13.91
CA SER A 78 -5.83 1.30 14.17
C SER A 78 -7.15 0.81 13.59
N PHE A 79 -7.13 -0.38 13.00
CA PHE A 79 -8.27 -0.94 12.29
C PHE A 79 -8.47 -2.41 12.66
N ASP A 80 -9.72 -2.78 12.81
CA ASP A 80 -10.16 -4.14 13.10
C ASP A 80 -10.30 -4.90 11.76
N LEU A 81 -9.17 -5.27 11.18
CA LEU A 81 -9.11 -5.95 9.90
C LEU A 81 -8.03 -7.03 9.98
N SER A 82 -8.37 -8.26 9.61
CA SER A 82 -7.39 -9.34 9.67
C SER A 82 -6.38 -9.23 8.52
N ALA A 83 -5.20 -9.79 8.74
CA ALA A 83 -4.18 -9.86 7.71
C ALA A 83 -4.69 -10.62 6.47
N ARG A 84 -5.50 -11.64 6.68
CA ARG A 84 -6.08 -12.43 5.59
C ARG A 84 -7.02 -11.59 4.74
N ASP A 85 -7.91 -10.82 5.37
CA ASP A 85 -8.86 -9.98 4.64
C ASP A 85 -8.12 -8.88 3.88
N LEU A 86 -7.08 -8.30 4.48
CA LEU A 86 -6.25 -7.32 3.78
C LEU A 86 -5.57 -7.94 2.57
N ALA A 87 -5.03 -9.15 2.72
CA ALA A 87 -4.35 -9.84 1.62
C ALA A 87 -5.32 -10.12 0.46
N GLU A 88 -6.55 -10.52 0.76
CA GLU A 88 -7.56 -10.75 -0.26
C GLU A 88 -7.90 -9.47 -1.02
N GLU A 89 -8.07 -8.34 -0.31
CA GLU A 89 -8.34 -7.04 -0.94
C GLU A 89 -7.18 -6.59 -1.82
N VAL A 90 -5.96 -6.69 -1.33
CA VAL A 90 -4.77 -6.28 -2.09
C VAL A 90 -4.61 -7.13 -3.35
N TYR A 91 -4.76 -8.44 -3.22
CA TYR A 91 -4.67 -9.35 -4.37
C TYR A 91 -5.72 -9.02 -5.42
N LYS A 92 -6.95 -8.79 -4.99
CA LYS A 92 -8.04 -8.42 -5.89
C LYS A 92 -7.76 -7.12 -6.61
N ASP A 93 -7.34 -6.08 -5.87
CA ASP A 93 -7.09 -4.76 -6.44
C ASP A 93 -5.96 -4.79 -7.46
N ILE A 94 -4.92 -5.56 -7.20
CA ILE A 94 -3.79 -5.69 -8.14
C ILE A 94 -4.21 -6.53 -9.35
N SER A 95 -4.86 -7.67 -9.14
CA SER A 95 -5.22 -8.58 -10.23
C SER A 95 -6.25 -7.98 -11.18
N GLU A 96 -7.16 -7.16 -10.70
CA GLU A 96 -8.16 -6.47 -11.51
C GLU A 96 -7.57 -5.31 -12.33
N ASN A 97 -6.38 -4.83 -11.99
CA ASN A 97 -5.76 -3.67 -12.60
C ASN A 97 -4.32 -3.94 -13.07
N LEU A 98 -4.04 -5.15 -13.53
CA LEU A 98 -2.67 -5.56 -13.91
C LEU A 98 -2.03 -4.63 -14.94
N THR A 99 -2.78 -4.19 -15.94
CA THR A 99 -2.25 -3.29 -16.97
C THR A 99 -1.79 -1.97 -16.36
N ALA A 100 -2.61 -1.39 -15.48
CA ALA A 100 -2.26 -0.14 -14.80
C ALA A 100 -1.04 -0.32 -13.92
N TRP A 101 -0.93 -1.43 -13.18
CA TRP A 101 0.22 -1.71 -12.33
C TRP A 101 1.49 -1.98 -13.11
N SER A 102 1.38 -2.51 -14.32
CA SER A 102 2.55 -2.77 -15.17
C SER A 102 3.24 -1.48 -15.63
N TRP A 103 2.51 -0.35 -15.66
CA TRP A 103 3.02 0.92 -16.19
C TRP A 103 3.02 2.05 -15.15
N TRP A 104 2.65 1.79 -13.92
CA TRP A 104 2.39 2.85 -12.95
C TRP A 104 3.65 3.64 -12.55
N ASP A 105 4.81 3.01 -12.57
CA ASP A 105 6.08 3.62 -12.18
C ASP A 105 6.79 4.32 -13.35
N TYR A 106 6.22 4.29 -14.54
CA TYR A 106 6.78 4.99 -15.68
C TYR A 106 6.51 6.49 -15.56
N ASN A 107 7.50 7.28 -16.02
CA ASN A 107 7.37 8.72 -16.07
C ASN A 107 6.24 9.11 -17.04
N THR A 108 5.28 9.90 -16.55
CA THR A 108 4.12 10.33 -17.33
C THR A 108 4.51 11.06 -18.61
N GLU A 109 5.50 11.94 -18.53
CA GLU A 109 5.98 12.68 -19.70
C GLU A 109 6.52 11.75 -20.78
N THR A 110 7.26 10.73 -20.35
CA THR A 110 7.81 9.75 -21.28
C THR A 110 6.68 8.96 -21.96
N GLU A 111 5.66 8.60 -21.24
CA GLU A 111 4.51 7.90 -21.81
C GLU A 111 3.74 8.75 -22.80
N GLU A 112 3.51 10.00 -22.47
CA GLU A 112 2.81 10.93 -23.35
C GLU A 112 3.54 11.20 -24.65
N GLN A 113 4.85 11.09 -24.63
CA GLN A 113 5.68 11.28 -25.83
C GLN A 113 5.68 10.07 -26.76
N ARG A 114 5.18 8.97 -26.29
CA ARG A 114 5.08 7.75 -27.08
C ARG A 114 3.80 7.73 -27.89
#